data_879b641bfc6cd88b1cbbc82da22e68c8
#
_entry.id   879b641bfc6cd88b1cbbc82da22e68c8
#
_cell.length_a   1.000
_cell.length_b   1.000
_cell.length_c   1.000
_cell.angle_alpha   90.00
_cell.angle_beta   90.00
_cell.angle_gamma   90.00
#
_symmetry.space_group_name_H-M   'P 1'
#
loop_
_entity.id
_entity.type
_entity.pdbx_description
1 polymer ?
#
loop_
_entity_poly.entity_id
_entity_poly.type
_entity_poly.pdbx_seq_one_letter_code
_entity_poly.pdbx_strand_id
1 'polypeptide(L)'
;YNSELPQREYDPEKAKFHLKKAGLSQLEVTLAAGDIYSGGVDSAILFKEQASKAGIDIKVKRVPTDGYWSDVWNKEPLCVSYWSGRPTEDLMLTLAFSNTSSWNETRWNNEHFEKLLIDARAELDETKRRDMYWEMQRLINVEGGLIAPVFTNTITVINDKVGTPDKISATFGTDGQKGAERWWFK
;
A
#
# COMPACT_ATOMS: atom_id res chain seq x y z
N TYR A 1 -13.81 1.60 -0.24
CA TYR A 1 -12.79 2.65 -0.07
C TYR A 1 -13.47 4.03 0.03
N ASN A 2 -12.76 4.98 0.64
CA ASN A 2 -13.24 6.35 0.74
C ASN A 2 -13.02 7.07 -0.60
N SER A 3 -14.12 7.31 -1.32
CA SER A 3 -14.11 8.00 -2.62
C SER A 3 -14.05 9.53 -2.52
N GLU A 4 -14.14 10.09 -1.32
CA GLU A 4 -14.10 11.53 -1.08
C GLU A 4 -12.65 12.04 -0.88
N LEU A 5 -11.69 11.13 -0.70
CA LEU A 5 -10.30 11.53 -0.60
C LEU A 5 -9.80 12.10 -1.93
N PRO A 6 -9.22 13.31 -1.91
CA PRO A 6 -8.69 13.89 -3.12
C PRO A 6 -7.50 13.09 -3.63
N GLN A 7 -7.45 12.85 -4.94
CA GLN A 7 -6.26 12.30 -5.58
C GLN A 7 -5.11 13.31 -5.47
N ARG A 8 -3.97 12.84 -4.98
CA ARG A 8 -2.74 13.65 -4.98
C ARG A 8 -2.12 13.62 -6.36
N GLU A 9 -1.96 14.78 -6.93
CA GLU A 9 -1.29 14.95 -8.21
C GLU A 9 0.24 15.02 -8.02
N TYR A 10 0.97 14.72 -9.09
CA TYR A 10 2.41 14.92 -9.14
C TYR A 10 2.72 16.41 -9.20
N ASP A 11 3.26 16.96 -8.12
CA ASP A 11 3.55 18.40 -7.97
C ASP A 11 4.92 18.59 -7.30
N PRO A 12 6.01 18.68 -8.09
CA PRO A 12 7.35 18.92 -7.56
C PRO A 12 7.49 20.27 -6.84
N GLU A 13 6.76 21.31 -7.24
CA GLU A 13 6.85 22.61 -6.60
C GLU A 13 6.21 22.59 -5.21
N LYS A 14 5.09 21.90 -5.07
CA LYS A 14 4.48 21.68 -3.77
C LYS A 14 5.39 20.82 -2.86
N ALA A 15 6.09 19.84 -3.42
CA ALA A 15 7.05 19.04 -2.66
C ALA A 15 8.23 19.91 -2.17
N LYS A 16 8.78 20.79 -3.02
CA LYS A 16 9.79 21.80 -2.62
C LYS A 16 9.29 22.72 -1.51
N PHE A 17 8.04 23.16 -1.62
CA PHE A 17 7.42 23.98 -0.58
C PHE A 17 7.42 23.26 0.77
N HIS A 18 7.06 21.98 0.80
CA HIS A 18 7.05 21.19 2.03
C HIS A 18 8.47 20.94 2.57
N LEU A 19 9.46 20.67 1.72
CA LEU A 19 10.87 20.59 2.14
C LEU A 19 11.31 21.89 2.81
N LYS A 20 11.05 23.03 2.17
CA LYS A 20 11.38 24.33 2.74
C LYS A 20 10.67 24.59 4.07
N LYS A 21 9.41 24.20 4.19
CA LYS A 21 8.65 24.30 5.44
C LYS A 21 9.25 23.44 6.56
N ALA A 22 9.87 22.31 6.22
CA ALA A 22 10.62 21.45 7.12
C ALA A 22 12.05 21.95 7.41
N GLY A 23 12.45 23.12 6.88
CA GLY A 23 13.78 23.69 7.06
C GLY A 23 14.86 23.05 6.18
N LEU A 24 14.46 22.31 5.16
CA LEU A 24 15.37 21.61 4.24
C LEU A 24 15.41 22.30 2.88
N SER A 25 16.61 22.43 2.29
CA SER A 25 16.78 22.84 0.90
C SER A 25 16.75 21.64 -0.05
N GLN A 26 17.18 20.48 0.44
CA GLN A 26 17.17 19.21 -0.26
C GLN A 26 17.08 18.07 0.76
N LEU A 27 16.69 16.89 0.30
CA LEU A 27 16.62 15.68 1.13
C LEU A 27 17.36 14.55 0.41
N GLU A 28 18.28 13.91 1.11
CA GLU A 28 18.94 12.69 0.65
C GLU A 28 18.43 11.50 1.45
N VAL A 29 17.94 10.46 0.76
CA VAL A 29 17.43 9.23 1.37
C VAL A 29 17.88 8.00 0.60
N THR A 30 18.03 6.88 1.30
CA THR A 30 18.28 5.58 0.68
C THR A 30 16.99 4.79 0.63
N LEU A 31 16.62 4.31 -0.57
CA LEU A 31 15.48 3.43 -0.80
C LEU A 31 16.01 2.02 -1.10
N ALA A 32 15.79 1.08 -0.17
CA ALA A 32 16.08 -0.33 -0.41
C ALA A 32 15.01 -0.93 -1.34
N ALA A 33 15.44 -1.53 -2.45
CA ALA A 33 14.56 -2.08 -3.46
C ALA A 33 15.03 -3.45 -3.95
N GLY A 34 14.12 -4.41 -4.00
CA GLY A 34 14.31 -5.73 -4.57
C GLY A 34 13.17 -6.07 -5.53
N ASP A 35 13.39 -7.04 -6.40
CA ASP A 35 12.34 -7.52 -7.32
C ASP A 35 11.38 -8.49 -6.61
N ILE A 36 10.85 -8.05 -5.46
CA ILE A 36 9.88 -8.78 -4.65
C ILE A 36 8.49 -8.84 -5.29
N TYR A 37 8.25 -8.01 -6.28
CA TYR A 37 7.14 -8.07 -7.24
C TYR A 37 7.67 -7.58 -8.60
N SER A 38 6.94 -7.89 -9.66
CA SER A 38 7.33 -7.51 -11.02
C SER A 38 7.47 -6.00 -11.15
N GLY A 39 8.70 -5.52 -11.43
CA GLY A 39 9.02 -4.10 -11.56
C GLY A 39 9.30 -3.38 -10.23
N GLY A 40 9.61 -4.10 -9.16
CA GLY A 40 9.93 -3.50 -7.85
C GLY A 40 11.12 -2.54 -7.91
N VAL A 41 12.21 -2.95 -8.53
CA VAL A 41 13.39 -2.09 -8.71
C VAL A 41 13.12 -0.98 -9.72
N ASP A 42 12.40 -1.26 -10.82
CA ASP A 42 12.11 -0.26 -11.85
C ASP A 42 11.21 0.87 -11.30
N SER A 43 10.24 0.52 -10.47
CA SER A 43 9.39 1.52 -9.79
C SER A 43 10.20 2.41 -8.84
N ALA A 44 11.18 1.87 -8.13
CA ALA A 44 12.09 2.66 -7.29
C ALA A 44 12.97 3.61 -8.13
N ILE A 45 13.44 3.18 -9.30
CA ILE A 45 14.22 4.02 -10.22
C ILE A 45 13.34 5.16 -10.76
N LEU A 46 12.12 4.86 -11.20
CA LEU A 46 11.17 5.87 -11.66
C LEU A 46 10.83 6.87 -10.55
N PHE A 47 10.61 6.40 -9.33
CA PHE A 47 10.36 7.25 -8.17
C PHE A 47 11.54 8.19 -7.89
N LYS A 48 12.78 7.68 -7.94
CA LYS A 48 13.99 8.49 -7.83
C LYS A 48 14.01 9.63 -8.87
N GLU A 49 13.79 9.30 -10.16
CA GLU A 49 13.79 10.29 -11.25
C GLU A 49 12.73 11.38 -11.06
N GLN A 50 11.55 11.00 -10.60
CA GLN A 50 10.47 11.94 -10.33
C GLN A 50 10.74 12.79 -9.09
N ALA A 51 11.25 12.22 -8.03
CA ALA A 51 11.56 12.90 -6.76
C ALA A 51 12.71 13.91 -6.91
N SER A 52 13.66 13.65 -7.79
CA SER A 52 14.82 14.54 -8.03
C SER A 52 14.40 15.96 -8.43
N LYS A 53 13.29 16.11 -9.17
CA LYS A 53 12.73 17.40 -9.58
C LYS A 53 12.19 18.20 -8.39
N ALA A 54 11.90 17.55 -7.29
CA ALA A 54 11.48 18.16 -6.03
C ALA A 54 12.65 18.47 -5.07
N GLY A 55 13.89 18.19 -5.45
CA GLY A 55 15.05 18.33 -4.57
C GLY A 55 15.24 17.17 -3.60
N ILE A 56 14.65 16.01 -3.92
CA ILE A 56 14.80 14.78 -3.15
C ILE A 56 15.73 13.84 -3.93
N ASP A 57 16.93 13.62 -3.41
CA ASP A 57 17.90 12.67 -3.98
C ASP A 57 17.73 11.29 -3.35
N ILE A 58 17.22 10.34 -4.14
CA ILE A 58 16.99 8.97 -3.71
C ILE A 58 18.14 8.10 -4.19
N LYS A 59 18.88 7.50 -3.25
CA LYS A 59 19.88 6.46 -3.53
C LYS A 59 19.17 5.10 -3.52
N VAL A 60 18.94 4.53 -4.69
CA VAL A 60 18.35 3.19 -4.80
C VAL A 60 19.39 2.14 -4.45
N LYS A 61 19.21 1.49 -3.30
CA LYS A 61 20.00 0.35 -2.82
C LYS A 61 19.33 -0.94 -3.32
N ARG A 62 19.87 -1.54 -4.38
CA ARG A 62 19.38 -2.83 -4.84
C ARG A 62 19.75 -3.92 -3.84
N VAL A 63 18.78 -4.73 -3.47
CA VAL A 63 18.93 -5.85 -2.54
C VAL A 63 18.37 -7.13 -3.15
N PRO A 64 18.95 -8.30 -2.84
CA PRO A 64 18.45 -9.58 -3.31
C PRO A 64 17.00 -9.81 -2.80
N THR A 65 16.24 -10.60 -3.53
CA THR A 65 14.91 -11.05 -3.10
C THR A 65 15.00 -12.07 -1.97
N ASP A 66 16.07 -12.89 -2.01
CA ASP A 66 16.38 -13.79 -0.91
C ASP A 66 16.75 -12.99 0.35
N GLY A 67 16.11 -13.33 1.46
CA GLY A 67 16.26 -12.60 2.71
C GLY A 67 15.58 -11.23 2.78
N TYR A 68 14.90 -10.77 1.73
CA TYR A 68 14.28 -9.42 1.72
C TYR A 68 13.36 -9.18 2.92
N TRP A 69 12.49 -10.13 3.19
CA TRP A 69 11.50 -10.03 4.27
C TRP A 69 12.10 -10.16 5.67
N SER A 70 13.26 -10.85 5.80
CA SER A 70 13.95 -11.00 7.07
C SER A 70 14.93 -9.87 7.36
N ASP A 71 15.54 -9.27 6.33
CA ASP A 71 16.72 -8.41 6.52
C ASP A 71 16.49 -6.96 6.07
N VAL A 72 15.46 -6.69 5.27
CA VAL A 72 15.15 -5.36 4.71
C VAL A 72 13.82 -4.84 5.19
N TRP A 73 12.74 -5.59 4.91
CA TRP A 73 11.38 -5.18 5.27
C TRP A 73 11.26 -4.99 6.80
N ASN A 74 10.60 -3.90 7.21
CA ASN A 74 10.43 -3.53 8.62
C ASN A 74 11.74 -3.28 9.39
N LYS A 75 12.89 -3.17 8.70
CA LYS A 75 14.20 -2.87 9.27
C LYS A 75 14.85 -1.64 8.64
N GLU A 76 14.82 -1.54 7.29
CA GLU A 76 15.34 -0.36 6.60
C GLU A 76 14.34 0.81 6.77
N PRO A 77 14.82 2.05 6.94
CA PRO A 77 13.97 3.22 7.13
C PRO A 77 13.03 3.52 5.95
N LEU A 78 13.43 3.17 4.74
CA LEU A 78 12.64 3.30 3.53
C LEU A 78 12.93 2.12 2.61
N CYS A 79 11.91 1.35 2.32
CA CYS A 79 12.04 0.19 1.43
C CYS A 79 10.78 0.03 0.56
N VAL A 80 10.96 -0.63 -0.57
CA VAL A 80 9.86 -1.04 -1.43
C VAL A 80 9.11 -2.19 -0.75
N SER A 81 7.79 -2.13 -0.78
CA SER A 81 6.93 -3.17 -0.23
C SER A 81 5.71 -3.37 -1.10
N TYR A 82 4.93 -4.42 -0.87
CA TYR A 82 3.62 -4.59 -1.49
C TYR A 82 2.63 -5.24 -0.51
N TRP A 83 1.37 -4.94 -0.73
CA TRP A 83 0.28 -5.54 0.02
C TRP A 83 -0.73 -6.17 -0.93
N SER A 84 -1.07 -7.41 -0.70
CA SER A 84 -2.21 -8.04 -1.34
C SER A 84 -3.50 -7.60 -0.65
N GLY A 85 -4.60 -7.52 -1.39
CA GLY A 85 -5.91 -7.22 -0.84
C GLY A 85 -6.32 -8.17 0.30
N ARG A 86 -7.17 -7.69 1.19
CA ARG A 86 -7.78 -8.48 2.26
C ARG A 86 -9.28 -8.55 2.03
N PRO A 87 -9.97 -9.57 2.57
CA PRO A 87 -11.41 -9.73 2.40
C PRO A 87 -12.24 -8.58 2.96
N THR A 88 -11.74 -7.90 3.98
CA THR A 88 -12.38 -6.74 4.60
C THR A 88 -11.39 -5.61 4.82
N GLU A 89 -11.89 -4.39 4.85
CA GLU A 89 -11.13 -3.20 5.22
C GLU A 89 -10.55 -3.31 6.62
N ASP A 90 -11.32 -3.84 7.58
CA ASP A 90 -10.87 -4.05 8.95
C ASP A 90 -9.59 -4.88 9.01
N LEU A 91 -9.55 -5.99 8.28
CA LEU A 91 -8.39 -6.87 8.28
C LEU A 91 -7.16 -6.20 7.69
N MET A 92 -7.33 -5.41 6.61
CA MET A 92 -6.23 -4.64 6.03
C MET A 92 -5.72 -3.59 7.00
N LEU A 93 -6.62 -2.78 7.56
CA LEU A 93 -6.27 -1.69 8.45
C LEU A 93 -5.63 -2.19 9.74
N THR A 94 -6.12 -3.29 10.30
CA THR A 94 -5.54 -3.94 11.48
C THR A 94 -4.12 -4.43 11.20
N LEU A 95 -3.92 -5.16 10.12
CA LEU A 95 -2.62 -5.78 9.84
C LEU A 95 -1.55 -4.75 9.47
N ALA A 96 -1.91 -3.76 8.65
CA ALA A 96 -0.92 -2.84 8.09
C ALA A 96 -0.66 -1.60 8.97
N PHE A 97 -1.61 -1.19 9.83
CA PHE A 97 -1.54 0.11 10.49
C PHE A 97 -1.79 0.10 11.99
N SER A 98 -2.37 -0.95 12.59
CA SER A 98 -2.53 -0.99 14.05
C SER A 98 -1.16 -0.99 14.74
N ASN A 99 -1.05 -0.23 15.83
CA ASN A 99 0.16 -0.15 16.64
C ASN A 99 0.52 -1.46 17.34
N THR A 100 -0.43 -2.40 17.44
CA THR A 100 -0.22 -3.74 17.99
C THR A 100 0.24 -4.74 16.95
N SER A 101 0.20 -4.38 15.66
CA SER A 101 0.58 -5.28 14.57
C SER A 101 2.10 -5.27 14.35
N SER A 102 2.71 -6.44 14.34
CA SER A 102 4.11 -6.60 13.94
C SER A 102 4.35 -6.29 12.45
N TRP A 103 3.28 -6.15 11.66
CA TRP A 103 3.32 -5.84 10.24
C TRP A 103 3.07 -4.36 9.92
N ASN A 104 2.93 -3.51 10.95
CA ASN A 104 2.89 -2.07 10.78
C ASN A 104 4.30 -1.55 10.42
N GLU A 105 4.65 -1.67 9.15
CA GLU A 105 5.98 -1.33 8.61
C GLU A 105 6.29 0.16 8.70
N THR A 106 5.28 1.01 8.77
CA THR A 106 5.44 2.46 8.94
C THR A 106 5.69 2.88 10.38
N ARG A 107 5.44 1.99 11.34
CA ARG A 107 5.46 2.27 12.79
C ARG A 107 4.60 3.46 13.19
N TRP A 108 3.63 3.79 12.32
CA TRP A 108 2.67 4.84 12.60
C TRP A 108 1.80 4.46 13.79
N ASN A 109 1.52 5.43 14.65
CA ASN A 109 0.69 5.25 15.83
C ASN A 109 -0.22 6.46 16.00
N ASN A 110 -1.52 6.24 15.99
CA ASN A 110 -2.52 7.28 16.16
C ASN A 110 -3.66 6.74 17.04
N GLU A 111 -3.83 7.31 18.23
CA GLU A 111 -4.80 6.85 19.23
C GLU A 111 -6.24 6.92 18.71
N HIS A 112 -6.56 7.94 17.90
CA HIS A 112 -7.90 8.05 17.30
C HIS A 112 -8.16 6.93 16.30
N PHE A 113 -7.16 6.57 15.49
CA PHE A 113 -7.25 5.43 14.57
C PHE A 113 -7.48 4.12 15.33
N GLU A 114 -6.71 3.86 16.39
CA GLU A 114 -6.86 2.65 17.20
C GLU A 114 -8.26 2.55 17.84
N LYS A 115 -8.76 3.69 18.33
CA LYS A 115 -10.12 3.74 18.87
C LYS A 115 -11.17 3.45 17.82
N LEU A 116 -11.07 4.07 16.64
CA LEU A 116 -11.99 3.84 15.53
C LEU A 116 -11.99 2.39 15.07
N LEU A 117 -10.83 1.73 15.06
CA LEU A 117 -10.70 0.34 14.66
C LEU A 117 -11.48 -0.61 15.59
N ILE A 118 -11.48 -0.32 16.89
CA ILE A 118 -12.25 -1.08 17.88
C ILE A 118 -13.75 -0.76 17.75
N ASP A 119 -14.10 0.52 17.71
CA ASP A 119 -15.49 0.98 17.70
C ASP A 119 -16.22 0.52 16.43
N ALA A 120 -15.55 0.57 15.25
CA ALA A 120 -16.15 0.14 13.99
C ALA A 120 -16.55 -1.33 13.95
N ARG A 121 -15.84 -2.19 14.67
CA ARG A 121 -16.20 -3.61 14.80
C ARG A 121 -17.48 -3.85 15.58
N ALA A 122 -17.79 -2.97 16.54
CA ALA A 122 -18.98 -3.05 17.37
C ALA A 122 -20.15 -2.27 16.78
N GLU A 123 -19.93 -1.39 15.79
CA GLU A 123 -20.98 -0.55 15.21
C GLU A 123 -21.87 -1.36 14.26
N LEU A 124 -23.17 -1.37 14.54
CA LEU A 124 -24.18 -2.10 13.76
C LEU A 124 -24.81 -1.24 12.66
N ASP A 125 -24.80 0.08 12.82
CA ASP A 125 -25.28 1.00 11.79
C ASP A 125 -24.24 1.06 10.66
N GLU A 126 -24.64 0.60 9.47
CA GLU A 126 -23.74 0.50 8.31
C GLU A 126 -23.19 1.88 7.87
N THR A 127 -23.97 2.93 8.00
CA THR A 127 -23.54 4.29 7.62
C THR A 127 -22.47 4.79 8.57
N LYS A 128 -22.71 4.67 9.88
CA LYS A 128 -21.74 5.07 10.89
C LYS A 128 -20.45 4.25 10.79
N ARG A 129 -20.59 2.93 10.62
CA ARG A 129 -19.43 2.03 10.44
C ARG A 129 -18.61 2.42 9.21
N ARG A 130 -19.25 2.69 8.08
CA ARG A 130 -18.59 3.18 6.86
C ARG A 130 -17.84 4.49 7.15
N ASP A 131 -18.46 5.44 7.82
CA ASP A 131 -17.87 6.74 8.10
C ASP A 131 -16.64 6.61 9.02
N MET A 132 -16.65 5.67 9.97
CA MET A 132 -15.49 5.33 10.78
C MET A 132 -14.33 4.77 9.93
N TYR A 133 -14.61 3.84 9.00
CA TYR A 133 -13.59 3.32 8.08
C TYR A 133 -13.08 4.39 7.11
N TRP A 134 -13.93 5.31 6.69
CA TRP A 134 -13.52 6.43 5.85
C TRP A 134 -12.61 7.40 6.58
N GLU A 135 -12.89 7.68 7.85
CA GLU A 135 -12.03 8.50 8.69
C GLU A 135 -10.66 7.82 8.91
N MET A 136 -10.62 6.52 9.18
CA MET A 136 -9.35 5.79 9.28
C MET A 136 -8.52 5.89 7.99
N GLN A 137 -9.14 5.76 6.81
CA GLN A 137 -8.46 5.94 5.53
C GLN A 137 -7.95 7.37 5.35
N ARG A 138 -8.72 8.37 5.80
CA ARG A 138 -8.29 9.77 5.78
C ARG A 138 -7.06 10.00 6.67
N LEU A 139 -7.06 9.47 7.88
CA LEU A 139 -5.92 9.58 8.81
C LEU A 139 -4.65 8.98 8.19
N ILE A 140 -4.74 7.78 7.63
CA ILE A 140 -3.61 7.14 6.94
C ILE A 140 -3.13 7.99 5.76
N ASN A 141 -4.05 8.52 4.96
CA ASN A 141 -3.70 9.34 3.81
C ASN A 141 -2.96 10.62 4.21
N VAL A 142 -3.36 11.27 5.30
CA VAL A 142 -2.81 12.56 5.73
C VAL A 142 -1.57 12.40 6.60
N GLU A 143 -1.54 11.43 7.49
CA GLU A 143 -0.53 11.28 8.54
C GLU A 143 0.30 10.01 8.44
N GLY A 144 -0.19 9.01 7.71
CA GLY A 144 0.50 7.71 7.57
C GLY A 144 1.83 7.84 6.82
N GLY A 145 2.79 7.02 7.21
CA GLY A 145 4.13 6.98 6.60
C GLY A 145 4.22 6.18 5.29
N LEU A 146 3.08 5.71 4.75
CA LEU A 146 3.04 4.91 3.54
C LEU A 146 2.92 5.78 2.29
N ILE A 147 3.76 5.50 1.29
CA ILE A 147 3.62 6.03 -0.07
C ILE A 147 3.08 4.90 -0.95
N ALA A 148 1.81 4.98 -1.34
CA ALA A 148 1.17 4.01 -2.22
C ALA A 148 1.03 4.61 -3.64
N PRO A 149 2.04 4.46 -4.51
CA PRO A 149 2.07 5.13 -5.81
C PRO A 149 1.14 4.46 -6.84
N VAL A 150 0.82 3.18 -6.66
CA VAL A 150 0.09 2.40 -7.65
C VAL A 150 -0.68 1.23 -7.03
N PHE A 151 -1.85 0.95 -7.59
CA PHE A 151 -2.57 -0.30 -7.39
C PHE A 151 -2.44 -1.12 -8.66
N THR A 152 -1.83 -2.30 -8.56
CA THR A 152 -1.59 -3.18 -9.70
C THR A 152 -2.82 -4.04 -10.00
N ASN A 153 -3.07 -4.29 -11.29
CA ASN A 153 -4.06 -5.28 -11.70
C ASN A 153 -3.46 -6.69 -11.64
N THR A 154 -4.19 -7.62 -11.08
CA THR A 154 -3.85 -9.04 -11.21
C THR A 154 -4.33 -9.54 -12.56
N ILE A 155 -3.40 -9.97 -13.42
CA ILE A 155 -3.70 -10.48 -14.77
C ILE A 155 -3.61 -12.00 -14.72
N THR A 156 -4.68 -12.68 -15.09
CA THR A 156 -4.72 -14.13 -15.25
C THR A 156 -5.05 -14.48 -16.71
N VAL A 157 -4.19 -15.24 -17.33
CA VAL A 157 -4.41 -15.76 -18.70
C VAL A 157 -4.90 -17.20 -18.60
N ILE A 158 -6.00 -17.50 -19.28
CA ILE A 158 -6.60 -18.82 -19.31
C ILE A 158 -6.81 -19.27 -20.76
N ASN A 159 -6.84 -20.58 -20.96
CA ASN A 159 -7.21 -21.16 -22.25
C ASN A 159 -8.71 -20.97 -22.52
N ASP A 160 -9.10 -20.84 -23.78
CA ASP A 160 -10.49 -20.66 -24.22
C ASP A 160 -11.42 -21.82 -23.83
N LYS A 161 -10.86 -23.02 -23.60
CA LYS A 161 -11.56 -24.20 -23.09
C LYS A 161 -11.89 -24.14 -21.58
N VAL A 162 -11.42 -23.11 -20.88
CA VAL A 162 -11.72 -22.93 -19.47
C VAL A 162 -12.85 -21.93 -19.30
N GLY A 163 -13.89 -22.33 -18.59
CA GLY A 163 -14.99 -21.46 -18.17
C GLY A 163 -14.74 -20.91 -16.77
N THR A 164 -15.14 -19.67 -16.55
CA THR A 164 -15.06 -18.98 -15.25
C THR A 164 -16.42 -18.42 -14.85
N PRO A 165 -16.71 -18.25 -13.56
CA PRO A 165 -17.87 -17.47 -13.12
C PRO A 165 -17.83 -16.03 -13.62
N ASP A 166 -18.98 -15.39 -13.75
CA ASP A 166 -19.08 -13.95 -14.09
C ASP A 166 -18.41 -13.05 -13.05
N LYS A 167 -18.40 -13.48 -11.80
CA LYS A 167 -17.75 -12.77 -10.70
C LYS A 167 -16.62 -13.61 -10.14
N ILE A 168 -15.41 -13.08 -10.22
CA ILE A 168 -14.20 -13.67 -9.65
C ILE A 168 -13.70 -12.84 -8.48
N SER A 169 -12.95 -13.48 -7.58
CA SER A 169 -12.34 -12.78 -6.45
C SER A 169 -11.26 -11.81 -6.90
N ALA A 170 -11.25 -10.62 -6.32
CA ALA A 170 -10.21 -9.61 -6.55
C ALA A 170 -9.06 -9.66 -5.53
N THR A 171 -9.10 -10.54 -4.52
CA THR A 171 -8.14 -10.51 -3.43
C THR A 171 -6.85 -11.27 -3.69
N PHE A 172 -6.87 -12.27 -4.52
CA PHE A 172 -5.70 -13.07 -4.94
C PHE A 172 -5.89 -13.53 -6.39
N GLY A 173 -4.80 -13.87 -7.06
CA GLY A 173 -4.85 -14.45 -8.40
C GLY A 173 -5.69 -15.73 -8.46
N THR A 174 -6.09 -16.12 -9.68
CA THR A 174 -6.82 -17.37 -9.93
C THR A 174 -8.11 -17.49 -9.09
N ASP A 175 -8.93 -16.42 -9.11
CA ASP A 175 -10.21 -16.35 -8.39
C ASP A 175 -10.06 -16.57 -6.87
N GLY A 176 -9.13 -15.84 -6.24
CA GLY A 176 -8.87 -16.00 -4.81
C GLY A 176 -8.24 -17.34 -4.45
N GLN A 177 -7.46 -17.92 -5.38
CA GLN A 177 -6.87 -19.26 -5.29
C GLN A 177 -7.91 -20.40 -5.30
N LYS A 178 -9.15 -20.11 -5.73
CA LYS A 178 -10.25 -21.09 -5.79
C LYS A 178 -10.59 -21.50 -7.24
N GLY A 179 -9.72 -21.23 -8.21
CA GLY A 179 -9.95 -21.60 -9.59
C GLY A 179 -10.22 -23.09 -9.77
N ALA A 180 -9.50 -23.97 -9.04
CA ALA A 180 -9.72 -25.43 -9.11
C ALA A 180 -11.10 -25.88 -8.60
N GLU A 181 -11.77 -25.10 -7.78
CA GLU A 181 -13.10 -25.39 -7.24
C GLU A 181 -14.22 -24.75 -8.07
N ARG A 182 -13.93 -23.62 -8.70
CA ARG A 182 -14.96 -22.74 -9.30
C ARG A 182 -14.91 -22.67 -10.81
N TRP A 183 -13.80 -23.03 -11.43
CA TRP A 183 -13.64 -23.01 -12.88
C TRP A 183 -13.88 -24.39 -13.46
N TRP A 184 -14.31 -24.47 -14.70
CA TRP A 184 -14.67 -25.72 -15.36
C TRP A 184 -14.10 -25.80 -16.77
N PHE A 185 -14.04 -26.98 -17.31
CA PHE A 185 -13.78 -27.18 -18.73
C PHE A 185 -15.09 -27.05 -19.52
N LYS A 186 -15.01 -26.31 -20.64
CA LYS A 186 -16.10 -26.15 -21.58
C LYS A 186 -16.21 -27.38 -22.50
#